data_809860f72e864c9e9a76fb962875a3cf
#
_entry.id   809860f72e864c9e9a76fb962875a3cf
#
_cell.length_a   1.000
_cell.length_b   1.000
_cell.length_c   1.000
_cell.angle_alpha   90.00
_cell.angle_beta   90.00
_cell.angle_gamma   90.00
#
_symmetry.space_group_name_H-M   'P 1'
#
loop_
_entity.id
_entity.type
_entity.pdbx_description
1 polymer ?
#
loop_
_entity_poly.entity_id
_entity_poly.type
_entity_poly.pdbx_seq_one_letter_code
_entity_poly.pdbx_strand_id
1 'polypeptide(L)'
;MITRSEPGGAQSHILELLKGFKDQYELILASGEDGFLIAEARSLGIRTYLIDNLKRNPSPRDDYKAYKEIVTVLRESKPDLVHCHSSKAGILGRLAAHRLGIKTVFTAHGWSFAEGTPLSRKLIGLLPERLLAYWTDSIITVSD
;
A
#
# COMPACT_ATOMS: atom_id res chain seq x y z
N MET A 1 1.01 -3.82 1.37
CA MET A 1 -0.06 -3.53 0.37
C MET A 1 0.45 -2.56 -0.70
N ILE A 2 0.11 -2.78 -1.95
CA ILE A 2 0.57 -1.97 -3.10
C ILE A 2 -0.52 -1.89 -4.18
N THR A 3 -0.49 -0.82 -5.03
CA THR A 3 -1.47 -0.65 -6.11
C THR A 3 -1.16 -1.53 -7.33
N ARG A 4 0.12 -1.64 -7.73
CA ARG A 4 0.55 -2.35 -8.95
C ARG A 4 1.44 -3.54 -8.62
N SER A 5 1.32 -4.60 -9.44
CA SER A 5 2.08 -5.85 -9.31
C SER A 5 3.17 -6.05 -10.38
N GLU A 6 3.27 -5.15 -11.37
CA GLU A 6 4.28 -5.22 -12.43
C GLU A 6 5.70 -4.96 -11.90
N PRO A 7 6.74 -5.53 -12.52
CA PRO A 7 8.12 -5.32 -12.09
C PRO A 7 8.50 -3.84 -11.98
N GLY A 8 9.19 -3.47 -10.90
CA GLY A 8 9.64 -2.11 -10.62
C GLY A 8 10.35 -2.02 -9.27
N GLY A 9 10.94 -0.87 -8.96
CA GLY A 9 11.72 -0.69 -7.73
C GLY A 9 10.93 -0.95 -6.45
N ALA A 10 9.69 -0.47 -6.36
CA ALA A 10 8.83 -0.72 -5.21
C ALA A 10 8.47 -2.22 -5.06
N GLN A 11 8.19 -2.90 -6.17
CA GLN A 11 7.87 -4.33 -6.18
C GLN A 11 9.07 -5.19 -5.80
N SER A 12 10.26 -4.86 -6.32
CA SER A 12 11.51 -5.53 -5.92
C SER A 12 11.79 -5.35 -4.43
N HIS A 13 11.63 -4.14 -3.90
CA HIS A 13 11.76 -3.88 -2.46
C HIS A 13 10.77 -4.71 -1.63
N ILE A 14 9.51 -4.77 -2.03
CA ILE A 14 8.51 -5.60 -1.35
C ILE A 14 8.90 -7.08 -1.41
N LEU A 15 9.35 -7.56 -2.56
CA LEU A 15 9.76 -8.97 -2.72
C LEU A 15 10.91 -9.33 -1.78
N GLU A 16 11.90 -8.43 -1.63
CA GLU A 16 12.99 -8.64 -0.66
C GLU A 16 12.50 -8.64 0.79
N LEU A 17 11.54 -7.76 1.15
CA LEU A 17 10.90 -7.81 2.48
C LEU A 17 10.16 -9.14 2.70
N LEU A 18 9.40 -9.61 1.69
CA LEU A 18 8.68 -10.88 1.78
C LEU A 18 9.64 -12.05 1.99
N LYS A 19 10.74 -12.12 1.23
CA LYS A 19 11.77 -13.15 1.38
C LYS A 19 12.46 -13.09 2.74
N GLY A 20 12.79 -11.88 3.21
CA GLY A 20 13.52 -11.68 4.47
C GLY A 20 12.69 -12.00 5.72
N PHE A 21 11.36 -11.84 5.65
CA PHE A 21 10.50 -11.96 6.82
C PHE A 21 9.58 -13.19 6.84
N LYS A 22 9.48 -13.96 5.74
CA LYS A 22 8.54 -15.10 5.63
C LYS A 22 8.69 -16.18 6.69
N ASP A 23 9.89 -16.35 7.22
CA ASP A 23 10.18 -17.36 8.24
C ASP A 23 10.01 -16.84 9.67
N GLN A 24 9.76 -15.54 9.85
CA GLN A 24 9.62 -14.88 11.14
C GLN A 24 8.19 -14.38 11.41
N TYR A 25 7.43 -14.09 10.35
CA TYR A 25 6.08 -13.51 10.44
C TYR A 25 5.11 -14.20 9.48
N GLU A 26 3.84 -14.23 9.85
CA GLU A 26 2.77 -14.56 8.90
C GLU A 26 2.56 -13.35 7.96
N LEU A 27 2.98 -13.51 6.71
CA LEU A 27 2.92 -12.45 5.72
C LEU A 27 1.69 -12.59 4.82
N ILE A 28 1.12 -11.43 4.49
CA ILE A 28 -0.01 -11.32 3.56
C ILE A 28 0.31 -10.19 2.56
N LEU A 29 0.15 -10.46 1.29
CA LEU A 29 0.26 -9.44 0.24
C LEU A 29 -1.11 -9.08 -0.32
N ALA A 30 -1.47 -7.79 -0.29
CA ALA A 30 -2.64 -7.26 -0.98
C ALA A 30 -2.19 -6.33 -2.12
N SER A 31 -2.71 -6.54 -3.33
CA SER A 31 -2.40 -5.76 -4.53
C SER A 31 -3.66 -5.39 -5.30
N GLY A 32 -3.61 -4.26 -6.01
CA GLY A 32 -4.67 -3.83 -6.93
C GLY A 32 -4.64 -4.53 -8.29
N GLU A 33 -3.57 -5.25 -8.58
CA GLU A 33 -3.37 -5.97 -9.86
C GLU A 33 -2.82 -7.36 -9.59
N ASP A 34 -3.31 -8.36 -10.32
CA ASP A 34 -2.65 -9.66 -10.42
C ASP A 34 -1.48 -9.52 -11.41
N GLY A 35 -0.32 -10.12 -11.08
CA GLY A 35 0.88 -10.01 -11.91
C GLY A 35 2.12 -10.52 -11.20
N PHE A 36 3.29 -10.03 -11.63
CA PHE A 36 4.60 -10.50 -11.19
C PHE A 36 4.73 -10.63 -9.67
N LEU A 37 4.46 -9.57 -8.91
CA LEU A 37 4.66 -9.58 -7.45
C LEU A 37 3.70 -10.56 -6.74
N ILE A 38 2.47 -10.68 -7.21
CA ILE A 38 1.49 -11.65 -6.68
C ILE A 38 1.95 -13.09 -6.98
N ALA A 39 2.44 -13.35 -8.22
CA ALA A 39 2.95 -14.66 -8.58
C ALA A 39 4.16 -15.07 -7.73
N GLU A 40 5.12 -14.15 -7.54
CA GLU A 40 6.28 -14.36 -6.66
C GLU A 40 5.87 -14.60 -5.21
N ALA A 41 4.94 -13.81 -4.66
CA ALA A 41 4.46 -14.01 -3.30
C ALA A 41 3.80 -15.39 -3.12
N ARG A 42 2.97 -15.82 -4.09
CA ARG A 42 2.35 -17.16 -4.08
C ARG A 42 3.40 -18.26 -4.16
N SER A 43 4.46 -18.10 -4.95
CA SER A 43 5.56 -19.09 -5.03
C SER A 43 6.32 -19.24 -3.72
N LEU A 44 6.35 -18.18 -2.89
CA LEU A 44 6.91 -18.18 -1.54
C LEU A 44 5.95 -18.73 -0.47
N GLY A 45 4.75 -19.17 -0.86
CA GLY A 45 3.71 -19.65 0.07
C GLY A 45 2.97 -18.54 0.81
N ILE A 46 3.12 -17.28 0.39
CA ILE A 46 2.50 -16.12 1.04
C ILE A 46 1.06 -15.97 0.56
N ARG A 47 0.13 -15.79 1.50
CA ARG A 47 -1.29 -15.54 1.19
C ARG A 47 -1.44 -14.19 0.50
N THR A 48 -2.22 -14.17 -0.59
CA THR A 48 -2.42 -12.97 -1.41
C THR A 48 -3.88 -12.59 -1.50
N TYR A 49 -4.16 -11.29 -1.56
CA TYR A 49 -5.48 -10.73 -1.82
C TYR A 49 -5.42 -9.79 -3.01
N LEU A 50 -6.41 -9.87 -3.88
CA LEU A 50 -6.61 -8.92 -4.97
C LEU A 50 -7.68 -7.89 -4.54
N ILE A 51 -7.36 -6.62 -4.71
CA ILE A 51 -8.27 -5.50 -4.44
C ILE A 51 -8.71 -4.95 -5.79
N ASP A 52 -9.79 -5.48 -6.34
CA ASP A 52 -10.19 -5.27 -7.74
C ASP A 52 -10.40 -3.79 -8.13
N ASN A 53 -10.82 -2.98 -7.17
CA ASN A 53 -11.06 -1.57 -7.40
C ASN A 53 -9.86 -0.66 -7.05
N LEU A 54 -8.73 -1.19 -6.57
CA LEU A 54 -7.51 -0.43 -6.27
C LEU A 54 -6.70 -0.13 -7.54
N LYS A 55 -7.24 0.74 -8.39
CA LYS A 55 -6.65 1.10 -9.69
C LYS A 55 -5.74 2.31 -9.58
N ARG A 56 -4.75 2.43 -10.48
CA ARG A 56 -3.79 3.54 -10.51
C ARG A 56 -4.45 4.91 -10.66
N ASN A 57 -5.42 5.02 -11.60
CA ASN A 57 -6.05 6.30 -11.89
C ASN A 57 -7.02 6.72 -10.78
N PRO A 58 -7.07 8.01 -10.43
CA PRO A 58 -8.06 8.51 -9.48
C PRO A 58 -9.47 8.30 -9.98
N SER A 59 -10.32 7.70 -9.15
CA SER A 59 -11.75 7.50 -9.40
C SER A 59 -12.47 7.44 -8.06
N PRO A 60 -13.20 8.49 -7.65
CA PRO A 60 -13.86 8.51 -6.34
C PRO A 60 -14.75 7.29 -6.07
N ARG A 61 -15.42 6.81 -7.11
CA ARG A 61 -16.29 5.62 -7.01
C ARG A 61 -15.48 4.34 -6.78
N ASP A 62 -14.42 4.15 -7.56
CA ASP A 62 -13.58 2.94 -7.44
C ASP A 62 -12.73 3.02 -6.17
N ASP A 63 -12.23 4.21 -5.80
CA ASP A 63 -11.48 4.44 -4.59
C ASP A 63 -12.31 4.13 -3.33
N TYR A 64 -13.60 4.48 -3.32
CA TYR A 64 -14.51 4.10 -2.25
C TYR A 64 -14.77 2.59 -2.20
N LYS A 65 -14.90 1.92 -3.35
CA LYS A 65 -15.04 0.46 -3.40
C LYS A 65 -13.76 -0.23 -2.92
N ALA A 66 -12.58 0.21 -3.42
CA ALA A 66 -11.28 -0.28 -2.98
C ALA A 66 -11.10 -0.14 -1.47
N TYR A 67 -11.49 1.00 -0.90
CA TYR A 67 -11.47 1.20 0.55
C TYR A 67 -12.31 0.15 1.29
N LYS A 68 -13.52 -0.16 0.81
CA LYS A 68 -14.39 -1.19 1.40
C LYS A 68 -13.76 -2.58 1.30
N GLU A 69 -13.19 -2.92 0.14
CA GLU A 69 -12.47 -4.18 -0.07
C GLU A 69 -11.28 -4.31 0.89
N ILE A 70 -10.49 -3.25 1.03
CA ILE A 70 -9.37 -3.22 1.98
C ILE A 70 -9.87 -3.44 3.42
N VAL A 71 -10.93 -2.74 3.85
CA VAL A 71 -11.53 -2.94 5.19
C VAL A 71 -11.97 -4.38 5.39
N THR A 72 -12.57 -5.02 4.38
CA THR A 72 -12.98 -6.43 4.44
C THR A 72 -11.76 -7.33 4.62
N VAL A 73 -10.74 -7.18 3.78
CA VAL A 73 -9.49 -7.97 3.88
C VAL A 73 -8.82 -7.79 5.24
N LEU A 74 -8.75 -6.57 5.77
CA LEU A 74 -8.15 -6.32 7.09
C LEU A 74 -8.95 -6.93 8.24
N ARG A 75 -10.29 -6.97 8.15
CA ARG A 75 -11.14 -7.63 9.15
C ARG A 75 -11.01 -9.15 9.12
N GLU A 76 -10.88 -9.73 7.93
CA GLU A 76 -10.73 -11.18 7.76
C GLU A 76 -9.33 -11.65 8.18
N SER A 77 -8.31 -10.93 7.77
CA SER A 77 -6.91 -11.30 8.01
C SER A 77 -6.38 -10.90 9.38
N LYS A 78 -7.00 -9.89 10.02
CA LYS A 78 -6.65 -9.37 11.37
C LYS A 78 -5.14 -9.15 11.56
N PRO A 79 -4.46 -8.39 10.69
CA PRO A 79 -3.03 -8.19 10.81
C PRO A 79 -2.69 -7.29 12.00
N ASP A 80 -1.55 -7.51 12.64
CA ASP A 80 -1.01 -6.63 13.68
C ASP A 80 -0.45 -5.33 13.11
N LEU A 81 -0.03 -5.37 11.83
CA LEU A 81 0.60 -4.24 11.12
C LEU A 81 0.20 -4.23 9.65
N VAL A 82 -0.10 -3.06 9.12
CA VAL A 82 -0.30 -2.82 7.70
C VAL A 82 0.85 -1.98 7.14
N HIS A 83 1.66 -2.58 6.27
CA HIS A 83 2.72 -1.88 5.56
C HIS A 83 2.23 -1.50 4.15
N CYS A 84 2.16 -0.21 3.89
CA CYS A 84 1.68 0.34 2.63
C CYS A 84 2.82 0.87 1.76
N HIS A 85 2.72 0.61 0.45
CA HIS A 85 3.62 1.11 -0.58
C HIS A 85 2.78 1.73 -1.69
N SER A 86 3.26 2.74 -2.39
CA SER A 86 2.55 3.57 -3.36
C SER A 86 1.49 4.52 -2.76
N SER A 87 1.28 5.67 -3.42
CA SER A 87 0.44 6.74 -2.87
C SER A 87 -1.01 6.32 -2.64
N LYS A 88 -1.67 5.68 -3.62
CA LYS A 88 -3.08 5.30 -3.48
C LYS A 88 -3.29 4.19 -2.46
N ALA A 89 -2.50 3.10 -2.52
CA ALA A 89 -2.56 2.05 -1.51
C ALA A 89 -2.18 2.59 -0.12
N GLY A 90 -1.24 3.55 -0.07
CA GLY A 90 -0.87 4.26 1.13
C GLY A 90 -2.02 5.05 1.75
N ILE A 91 -2.75 5.82 0.94
CA ILE A 91 -3.89 6.61 1.43
C ILE A 91 -5.02 5.69 1.92
N LEU A 92 -5.49 4.80 1.06
CA LEU A 92 -6.66 3.95 1.37
C LEU A 92 -6.34 2.92 2.46
N GLY A 93 -5.14 2.34 2.43
CA GLY A 93 -4.71 1.35 3.40
C GLY A 93 -4.51 1.92 4.81
N ARG A 94 -3.82 3.07 4.93
CA ARG A 94 -3.65 3.75 6.22
C ARG A 94 -4.99 4.20 6.81
N LEU A 95 -5.89 4.74 5.97
CA LEU A 95 -7.22 5.13 6.40
C LEU A 95 -8.04 3.94 6.92
N ALA A 96 -8.00 2.80 6.21
CA ALA A 96 -8.69 1.59 6.61
C ALA A 96 -8.11 0.99 7.91
N ALA A 97 -6.78 0.94 8.00
CA ALA A 97 -6.07 0.44 9.18
C ALA A 97 -6.33 1.33 10.41
N HIS A 98 -6.25 2.65 10.27
CA HIS A 98 -6.58 3.60 11.35
C HIS A 98 -8.00 3.40 11.88
N ARG A 99 -8.98 3.25 10.98
CA ARG A 99 -10.38 2.96 11.38
C ARG A 99 -10.53 1.69 12.19
N LEU A 100 -9.65 0.71 11.96
CA LEU A 100 -9.67 -0.60 12.64
C LEU A 100 -8.72 -0.69 13.84
N GLY A 101 -8.00 0.40 14.16
CA GLY A 101 -7.02 0.43 15.23
C GLY A 101 -5.76 -0.40 14.96
N ILE A 102 -5.43 -0.64 13.68
CA ILE A 102 -4.27 -1.43 13.26
C ILE A 102 -3.09 -0.49 13.00
N LYS A 103 -1.91 -0.84 13.50
CA LYS A 103 -0.66 -0.10 13.27
C LYS A 103 -0.29 -0.03 11.79
N THR A 104 0.35 1.07 11.39
CA THR A 104 0.68 1.31 10.00
C THR A 104 2.13 1.75 9.80
N VAL A 105 2.73 1.21 8.74
CA VAL A 105 4.00 1.68 8.16
C VAL A 105 3.76 2.10 6.73
N PHE A 106 4.39 3.18 6.31
CA PHE A 106 4.34 3.65 4.92
C PHE A 106 5.75 3.80 4.36
N THR A 107 6.06 3.11 3.27
CA THR A 107 7.30 3.33 2.51
C THR A 107 7.02 4.19 1.28
N ALA A 108 7.63 5.37 1.26
CA ALA A 108 7.58 6.29 0.12
C ALA A 108 8.66 5.94 -0.89
N HIS A 109 8.28 5.36 -2.03
CA HIS A 109 9.18 5.07 -3.16
C HIS A 109 9.30 6.25 -4.14
N GLY A 110 8.58 7.31 -3.90
CA GLY A 110 8.52 8.56 -4.66
C GLY A 110 7.29 9.33 -4.26
N TRP A 111 7.43 10.64 -4.15
CA TRP A 111 6.34 11.50 -3.75
C TRP A 111 5.56 12.01 -4.97
N SER A 112 4.25 11.98 -4.91
CA SER A 112 3.36 12.57 -5.94
C SER A 112 3.50 14.08 -6.08
N PHE A 113 4.22 14.72 -5.15
CA PHE A 113 4.51 16.14 -5.09
C PHE A 113 6.01 16.47 -5.29
N ALA A 114 6.83 15.53 -5.81
CA ALA A 114 8.25 15.74 -6.11
C ALA A 114 8.48 16.93 -7.08
N GLU A 115 9.72 17.38 -7.19
CA GLU A 115 10.09 18.47 -8.11
C GLU A 115 9.60 18.23 -9.54
N GLY A 116 9.14 19.30 -10.21
CA GLY A 116 8.55 19.20 -11.54
C GLY A 116 7.05 18.87 -11.60
N THR A 117 6.41 18.50 -10.47
CA THR A 117 4.96 18.26 -10.44
C THR A 117 4.20 19.59 -10.44
N PRO A 118 3.13 19.76 -11.26
CA PRO A 118 2.28 20.95 -11.23
C PRO A 118 1.70 21.23 -9.84
N LEU A 119 1.61 22.53 -9.47
CA LEU A 119 1.19 22.96 -8.12
C LEU A 119 -0.16 22.35 -7.68
N SER A 120 -1.13 22.25 -8.60
CA SER A 120 -2.43 21.65 -8.33
C SER A 120 -2.32 20.19 -7.92
N ARG A 121 -1.46 19.39 -8.58
CA ARG A 121 -1.19 17.99 -8.21
C ARG A 121 -0.41 17.89 -6.92
N LYS A 122 0.53 18.82 -6.67
CA LYS A 122 1.25 18.89 -5.39
C LYS A 122 0.29 19.06 -4.22
N LEU A 123 -0.65 19.98 -4.31
CA LEU A 123 -1.63 20.26 -3.25
C LEU A 123 -2.57 19.07 -3.01
N ILE A 124 -3.04 18.43 -4.09
CA ILE A 124 -3.91 17.23 -4.01
C ILE A 124 -3.17 16.04 -3.36
N GLY A 125 -1.87 15.89 -3.62
CA GLY A 125 -1.06 14.83 -3.02
C GLY A 125 -0.62 15.15 -1.59
N LEU A 126 -0.23 16.40 -1.32
CA LEU A 126 0.36 16.80 -0.03
C LEU A 126 -0.66 16.82 1.12
N LEU A 127 -1.88 17.28 0.87
CA LEU A 127 -2.89 17.44 1.92
C LEU A 127 -3.29 16.11 2.56
N PRO A 128 -3.67 15.06 1.79
CA PRO A 128 -3.94 13.73 2.36
C PRO A 128 -2.71 13.14 3.07
N GLU A 129 -1.51 13.29 2.51
CA GLU A 129 -0.28 12.77 3.11
C GLU A 129 0.02 13.41 4.47
N ARG A 130 -0.14 14.74 4.59
CA ARG A 130 0.03 15.44 5.88
C ARG A 130 -0.97 14.97 6.93
N LEU A 131 -2.23 14.78 6.57
CA LEU A 131 -3.25 14.28 7.49
C LEU A 131 -2.97 12.84 7.91
N LEU A 132 -2.63 11.97 6.96
CA LEU A 132 -2.35 10.57 7.23
C LEU A 132 -1.04 10.37 7.99
N ALA A 133 -0.08 11.28 7.87
CA ALA A 133 1.18 11.21 8.64
C ALA A 133 0.94 11.21 10.15
N TYR A 134 -0.09 11.91 10.65
CA TYR A 134 -0.47 11.88 12.07
C TYR A 134 -1.00 10.52 12.55
N TRP A 135 -1.51 9.70 11.64
CA TRP A 135 -2.08 8.38 11.92
C TRP A 135 -1.16 7.23 11.50
N THR A 136 0.05 7.56 11.03
CA THR A 136 1.04 6.58 10.56
C THR A 136 2.09 6.39 11.63
N ASP A 137 2.25 5.15 12.13
CA ASP A 137 3.21 4.86 13.21
C ASP A 137 4.67 5.01 12.74
N SER A 138 4.96 4.73 11.46
CA SER A 138 6.30 4.91 10.88
C SER A 138 6.24 5.21 9.39
N ILE A 139 7.10 6.14 8.95
CA ILE A 139 7.29 6.47 7.53
C ILE A 139 8.74 6.19 7.17
N ILE A 140 8.94 5.42 6.10
CA ILE A 140 10.24 5.05 5.56
C ILE A 140 10.43 5.75 4.21
N THR A 141 11.56 6.42 4.01
CA THR A 141 11.97 6.96 2.72
C THR A 141 13.08 6.10 2.13
N VAL A 142 13.07 5.87 0.82
CA VAL A 142 14.06 5.03 0.12
C VAL A 142 15.16 5.84 -0.57
N SER A 143 15.08 7.16 -0.49
CA SER A 143 16.11 8.12 -0.96
C SER A 143 16.07 9.37 -0.08
N ASP A 144 17.22 10.00 0.03
CA ASP A 144 17.40 11.32 0.65
C ASP A 144 16.79 12.42 -0.23
#